data_7e52dc35dbe4f85055d51d8bbb141bf8
#
_entry.id   7e52dc35dbe4f85055d51d8bbb141bf8
#
_cell.length_a   1.000
_cell.length_b   1.000
_cell.length_c   1.000
_cell.angle_alpha   90.00
_cell.angle_beta   90.00
_cell.angle_gamma   90.00
#
_symmetry.space_group_name_H-M   'P 1'
#
loop_
_entity.id
_entity.type
_entity.pdbx_description
1 polymer ?
#
loop_
_entity_poly.entity_id
_entity_poly.type
_entity_poly.pdbx_seq_one_letter_code
_entity_poly.pdbx_strand_id
1 'polypeptide(L)'
;MKNTKYIFVTGGVVSGLGKGITAASLGRLLKARGLKVAAQKLDPYINVDPGTMSPYQHGEVYVTEDGAETDLDLGHYERFIDENLNKFSNLTTGKVYWNVLNKERRGEYLGSTVQVIPHVTNEIKEFVYSVAKKTDADVVITEIGGTIGDIESQPFLEAVRQISLEVGAENNLFIHVTLVPFLRGSDEHKSKPTQHSVKELQGMGVKPDIIILRCDEPLEDSIFKKIAMFCNVKPDCVIENITLPELYEAPIMLEKSNFSSIVCRELGINAPDIDLSDWNAMLDRIHHRSREVTIGLVGKYVQLHDAYLSVAEALRHAGYAHGAHVSIKWIDSETVNAQNVGEILHDCAGIVVPGGFGNRGIEGKIVTADYCRTHNLPYLGICLGMQVAVIAFARYVAGMADANSGEFDPDSTHKVIDFLPDQSDDTAKGGTLRLGAYPCKIIPGTQMQRVYGTLDISERHRHRYEFSNEFRDALTAAGLTISGTSPDGHIVETVEIEGNDFYVGVQYHPEFKSRPNKPHPLFLGLVEAALKKGC
;
A
#
# COMPACT_ATOMS: atom_id res chain seq x y z
N MET A 1 -6.59 32.39 -0.44
CA MET A 1 -6.20 30.96 -0.41
C MET A 1 -6.91 30.33 0.77
N LYS A 2 -7.36 29.08 0.63
CA LYS A 2 -7.96 28.32 1.74
C LYS A 2 -6.93 28.20 2.87
N ASN A 3 -7.36 28.31 4.11
CA ASN A 3 -6.47 28.22 5.27
C ASN A 3 -6.27 26.74 5.63
N THR A 4 -5.40 26.04 4.88
CA THR A 4 -5.11 24.63 5.09
C THR A 4 -4.39 24.42 6.43
N LYS A 5 -4.80 23.40 7.19
CA LYS A 5 -4.16 22.98 8.44
C LYS A 5 -3.15 21.86 8.20
N TYR A 6 -2.01 21.91 8.87
CA TYR A 6 -0.93 20.94 8.73
C TYR A 6 -0.75 20.14 10.02
N ILE A 7 -0.82 18.83 9.92
CA ILE A 7 -0.60 17.91 11.04
C ILE A 7 0.66 17.10 10.74
N PHE A 8 1.64 17.18 11.61
CA PHE A 8 2.89 16.44 11.49
C PHE A 8 2.91 15.29 12.49
N VAL A 9 3.05 14.05 11.98
CA VAL A 9 3.11 12.84 12.81
C VAL A 9 4.56 12.38 12.87
N THR A 10 5.13 12.43 14.06
CA THR A 10 6.50 11.97 14.36
C THR A 10 6.47 10.73 15.24
N GLY A 11 7.56 9.99 15.32
CA GLY A 11 7.64 8.84 16.21
C GLY A 11 8.98 8.72 16.89
N GLY A 12 8.98 8.10 18.04
CA GLY A 12 10.19 7.90 18.82
C GLY A 12 10.23 6.57 19.56
N VAL A 13 11.37 6.28 20.18
CA VAL A 13 11.71 5.05 20.90
C VAL A 13 12.14 3.91 19.96
N VAL A 14 11.26 3.41 19.08
CA VAL A 14 11.56 2.34 18.10
C VAL A 14 10.79 2.58 16.79
N SER A 15 11.22 1.93 15.71
CA SER A 15 10.48 1.85 14.45
C SER A 15 9.26 0.92 14.59
N GLY A 16 8.32 0.99 13.65
CA GLY A 16 7.16 0.07 13.63
C GLY A 16 6.09 0.37 14.70
N LEU A 17 6.09 1.55 15.33
CA LEU A 17 5.09 1.93 16.35
C LEU A 17 3.69 2.20 15.81
N GLY A 18 3.48 2.11 14.49
CA GLY A 18 2.19 2.39 13.87
C GLY A 18 1.90 3.89 13.69
N LYS A 19 2.92 4.71 13.37
CA LYS A 19 2.75 6.09 12.93
C LYS A 19 1.78 6.18 11.74
N GLY A 20 2.01 5.33 10.72
CA GLY A 20 1.18 5.27 9.52
C GLY A 20 -0.28 4.95 9.83
N ILE A 21 -0.53 3.98 10.69
CA ILE A 21 -1.89 3.61 11.14
C ILE A 21 -2.53 4.73 11.96
N THR A 22 -1.77 5.42 12.81
CA THR A 22 -2.26 6.59 13.56
C THR A 22 -2.64 7.72 12.60
N ALA A 23 -1.78 8.04 11.62
CA ALA A 23 -2.05 9.05 10.60
C ALA A 23 -3.27 8.69 9.73
N ALA A 24 -3.34 7.43 9.26
CA ALA A 24 -4.45 6.92 8.48
C ALA A 24 -5.78 6.95 9.25
N SER A 25 -5.76 6.53 10.53
CA SER A 25 -6.92 6.58 11.42
C SER A 25 -7.41 8.00 11.64
N LEU A 26 -6.49 8.94 11.90
CA LEU A 26 -6.85 10.35 12.03
C LEU A 26 -7.45 10.89 10.72
N GLY A 27 -6.85 10.53 9.58
CA GLY A 27 -7.38 10.91 8.26
C GLY A 27 -8.82 10.41 8.06
N ARG A 28 -9.11 9.16 8.44
CA ARG A 28 -10.47 8.62 8.41
C ARG A 28 -11.43 9.39 9.33
N LEU A 29 -11.01 9.67 10.56
CA LEU A 29 -11.82 10.38 11.54
C LEU A 29 -12.14 11.82 11.09
N LEU A 30 -11.18 12.55 10.54
CA LEU A 30 -11.39 13.89 10.02
C LEU A 30 -12.26 13.89 8.76
N LYS A 31 -12.11 12.90 7.88
CA LYS A 31 -13.00 12.70 6.73
C LYS A 31 -14.44 12.42 7.18
N ALA A 32 -14.62 11.62 8.23
CA ALA A 32 -15.94 11.33 8.82
C ALA A 32 -16.61 12.58 9.46
N ARG A 33 -15.85 13.64 9.69
CA ARG A 33 -16.34 15.00 10.05
C ARG A 33 -16.57 15.90 8.84
N GLY A 34 -16.51 15.37 7.62
CA GLY A 34 -16.75 16.12 6.39
C GLY A 34 -15.56 16.96 5.90
N LEU A 35 -14.35 16.80 6.46
CA LEU A 35 -13.16 17.51 6.02
C LEU A 35 -12.51 16.83 4.83
N LYS A 36 -11.94 17.62 3.92
CA LYS A 36 -11.07 17.11 2.85
C LYS A 36 -9.67 16.89 3.40
N VAL A 37 -9.23 15.64 3.44
CA VAL A 37 -7.94 15.25 4.02
C VAL A 37 -6.99 14.78 2.92
N ALA A 38 -5.76 15.25 2.96
CA ALA A 38 -4.65 14.70 2.19
C ALA A 38 -3.60 14.10 3.13
N ALA A 39 -3.00 13.00 2.71
CA ALA A 39 -1.93 12.34 3.46
C ALA A 39 -0.61 12.36 2.69
N GLN A 40 0.49 12.54 3.43
CA GLN A 40 1.85 12.51 2.91
C GLN A 40 2.77 11.70 3.81
N LYS A 41 3.81 11.10 3.21
CA LYS A 41 4.91 10.47 3.92
C LYS A 41 6.24 11.05 3.46
N LEU A 42 7.12 11.37 4.42
CA LEU A 42 8.50 11.80 4.20
C LEU A 42 9.42 10.68 4.67
N ASP A 43 10.13 10.03 3.73
CA ASP A 43 11.00 8.89 4.01
C ASP A 43 12.48 9.29 4.03
N PRO A 44 13.21 9.00 5.11
CA PRO A 44 14.58 9.50 5.30
C PRO A 44 15.66 8.73 4.53
N TYR A 45 15.32 7.70 3.76
CA TYR A 45 16.32 6.97 2.98
C TYR A 45 16.74 7.72 1.70
N ILE A 46 17.96 7.38 1.19
CA ILE A 46 18.60 8.08 0.04
C ILE A 46 18.18 7.50 -1.33
N ASN A 47 17.37 6.46 -1.38
CA ASN A 47 16.79 6.02 -2.64
C ASN A 47 15.86 7.11 -3.20
N VAL A 48 15.89 7.33 -4.52
CA VAL A 48 15.01 8.32 -5.18
C VAL A 48 13.54 7.94 -5.02
N ASP A 49 13.26 6.65 -5.16
CA ASP A 49 11.98 6.00 -4.88
C ASP A 49 12.23 4.54 -4.46
N PRO A 50 11.22 3.80 -3.97
CA PRO A 50 11.37 2.41 -3.57
C PRO A 50 11.36 1.42 -4.75
N GLY A 51 11.17 1.85 -5.99
CA GLY A 51 10.96 0.98 -7.16
C GLY A 51 12.07 -0.02 -7.42
N THR A 52 13.32 0.30 -7.03
CA THR A 52 14.48 -0.58 -7.15
C THR A 52 14.87 -1.30 -5.86
N MET A 53 14.13 -1.08 -4.76
CA MET A 53 14.41 -1.69 -3.47
C MET A 53 13.95 -3.14 -3.42
N SER A 54 14.66 -3.95 -2.62
CA SER A 54 14.26 -5.35 -2.40
C SER A 54 13.01 -5.42 -1.53
N PRO A 55 11.96 -6.15 -1.97
CA PRO A 55 10.77 -6.37 -1.14
C PRO A 55 11.06 -7.01 0.23
N TYR A 56 12.15 -7.76 0.36
CA TYR A 56 12.59 -8.32 1.65
C TYR A 56 13.07 -7.27 2.66
N GLN A 57 13.50 -6.10 2.19
CA GLN A 57 13.98 -5.03 3.07
C GLN A 57 12.94 -3.95 3.33
N HIS A 58 12.06 -3.73 2.36
CA HIS A 58 11.17 -2.56 2.36
C HIS A 58 9.68 -2.90 2.31
N GLY A 59 9.31 -4.17 2.11
CA GLY A 59 7.94 -4.56 1.83
C GLY A 59 7.53 -4.29 0.38
N GLU A 60 6.23 -4.21 0.12
CA GLU A 60 5.72 -3.94 -1.23
C GLU A 60 6.03 -2.52 -1.69
N VAL A 61 6.21 -2.35 -3.00
CA VAL A 61 6.21 -1.04 -3.65
C VAL A 61 4.77 -0.70 -4.03
N TYR A 62 4.22 0.31 -3.38
CA TYR A 62 2.87 0.78 -3.64
C TYR A 62 2.85 1.78 -4.79
N VAL A 63 1.91 1.64 -5.74
CA VAL A 63 1.82 2.53 -6.91
C VAL A 63 0.56 3.39 -6.81
N THR A 64 0.75 4.72 -6.91
CA THR A 64 -0.34 5.69 -6.89
C THR A 64 -1.10 5.75 -8.23
N GLU A 65 -2.23 6.45 -8.25
CA GLU A 65 -3.06 6.62 -9.46
C GLU A 65 -2.27 7.27 -10.62
N ASP A 66 -1.40 8.22 -10.33
CA ASP A 66 -0.57 8.93 -11.30
C ASP A 66 0.83 8.32 -11.52
N GLY A 67 1.04 7.09 -11.06
CA GLY A 67 2.22 6.27 -11.39
C GLY A 67 3.46 6.51 -10.53
N ALA A 68 3.35 7.10 -9.35
CA ALA A 68 4.47 7.16 -8.43
C ALA A 68 4.66 5.82 -7.73
N GLU A 69 5.90 5.32 -7.72
CA GLU A 69 6.33 4.21 -6.87
C GLU A 69 6.62 4.75 -5.47
N THR A 70 6.00 4.18 -4.45
CA THR A 70 5.96 4.73 -3.10
C THR A 70 6.05 3.66 -2.02
N ASP A 71 6.23 4.10 -0.78
CA ASP A 71 6.23 3.25 0.40
C ASP A 71 4.85 2.60 0.64
N LEU A 72 4.84 1.44 1.29
CA LEU A 72 3.63 0.64 1.60
C LEU A 72 2.63 1.38 2.50
N ASP A 73 3.07 2.34 3.31
CA ASP A 73 2.19 3.10 4.20
C ASP A 73 1.15 3.92 3.42
N LEU A 74 1.45 4.30 2.16
CA LEU A 74 0.46 4.95 1.31
C LEU A 74 -0.76 4.07 1.06
N GLY A 75 -0.56 2.76 0.99
CA GLY A 75 -1.66 1.80 0.95
C GLY A 75 -2.55 1.87 2.19
N HIS A 76 -1.97 2.03 3.38
CA HIS A 76 -2.74 2.24 4.60
C HIS A 76 -3.56 3.53 4.54
N TYR A 77 -2.95 4.64 4.09
CA TYR A 77 -3.67 5.91 3.96
C TYR A 77 -4.87 5.78 3.00
N GLU A 78 -4.68 5.19 1.82
CA GLU A 78 -5.76 4.99 0.87
C GLU A 78 -6.87 4.06 1.41
N ARG A 79 -6.51 2.98 2.10
CA ARG A 79 -7.47 2.03 2.67
C ARG A 79 -8.34 2.64 3.77
N PHE A 80 -7.75 3.49 4.63
CA PHE A 80 -8.48 4.12 5.73
C PHE A 80 -9.23 5.38 5.30
N ILE A 81 -8.56 6.26 4.54
CA ILE A 81 -9.13 7.56 4.16
C ILE A 81 -10.12 7.41 3.00
N ASP A 82 -9.97 6.34 2.18
CA ASP A 82 -10.73 6.11 0.95
C ASP A 82 -10.61 7.28 -0.03
N GLU A 83 -9.36 7.69 -0.28
CA GLU A 83 -8.98 8.69 -1.28
C GLU A 83 -7.75 8.17 -2.04
N ASN A 84 -7.73 8.37 -3.37
CA ASN A 84 -6.56 8.03 -4.16
C ASN A 84 -5.45 9.06 -3.95
N LEU A 85 -4.26 8.57 -3.61
CA LEU A 85 -3.07 9.38 -3.44
C LEU A 85 -2.34 9.59 -4.77
N ASN A 86 -1.37 10.50 -4.75
CA ASN A 86 -0.65 10.92 -5.95
C ASN A 86 0.85 11.15 -5.64
N LYS A 87 1.62 11.51 -6.65
CA LYS A 87 3.08 11.72 -6.55
C LYS A 87 3.53 12.79 -5.53
N PHE A 88 2.61 13.62 -5.04
CA PHE A 88 2.87 14.58 -3.96
C PHE A 88 2.61 13.99 -2.58
N SER A 89 2.27 12.72 -2.50
CA SER A 89 2.00 12.02 -1.24
C SER A 89 3.22 11.29 -0.67
N ASN A 90 4.32 11.15 -1.43
CA ASN A 90 5.55 10.52 -0.92
C ASN A 90 6.80 11.27 -1.39
N LEU A 91 7.67 11.60 -0.44
CA LEU A 91 8.95 12.26 -0.68
C LEU A 91 10.06 11.53 0.06
N THR A 92 11.12 11.14 -0.67
CA THR A 92 12.32 10.55 -0.09
C THR A 92 13.45 11.58 0.04
N THR A 93 14.37 11.37 0.96
CA THR A 93 15.62 12.17 1.03
C THR A 93 16.34 12.16 -0.32
N GLY A 94 16.43 10.99 -0.98
CA GLY A 94 17.07 10.87 -2.29
C GLY A 94 16.48 11.78 -3.33
N LYS A 95 15.14 11.83 -3.42
CA LYS A 95 14.43 12.72 -4.35
C LYS A 95 14.66 14.20 -4.04
N VAL A 96 14.70 14.58 -2.77
CA VAL A 96 15.02 15.96 -2.34
C VAL A 96 16.42 16.35 -2.81
N TYR A 97 17.45 15.55 -2.49
CA TYR A 97 18.82 15.84 -2.89
C TYR A 97 18.98 15.81 -4.41
N TRP A 98 18.35 14.88 -5.10
CA TRP A 98 18.36 14.83 -6.56
C TRP A 98 17.84 16.12 -7.18
N ASN A 99 16.72 16.64 -6.68
CA ASN A 99 16.14 17.89 -7.16
C ASN A 99 17.06 19.08 -6.86
N VAL A 100 17.60 19.20 -5.64
CA VAL A 100 18.52 20.28 -5.25
C VAL A 100 19.78 20.27 -6.11
N LEU A 101 20.41 19.11 -6.30
CA LEU A 101 21.61 18.99 -7.12
C LEU A 101 21.33 19.31 -8.60
N ASN A 102 20.20 18.87 -9.15
CA ASN A 102 19.83 19.23 -10.52
C ASN A 102 19.57 20.73 -10.68
N LYS A 103 18.91 21.39 -9.71
CA LYS A 103 18.73 22.85 -9.69
C LYS A 103 20.08 23.58 -9.64
N GLU A 104 21.03 23.07 -8.83
CA GLU A 104 22.39 23.62 -8.75
C GLU A 104 23.10 23.50 -10.11
N ARG A 105 23.11 22.32 -10.71
CA ARG A 105 23.75 22.08 -12.02
C ARG A 105 23.17 22.92 -13.15
N ARG A 106 21.89 23.30 -13.07
CA ARG A 106 21.25 24.22 -14.02
C ARG A 106 21.47 25.72 -13.69
N GLY A 107 22.19 26.02 -12.59
CA GLY A 107 22.50 27.40 -12.19
C GLY A 107 21.32 28.15 -11.56
N GLU A 108 20.28 27.47 -11.11
CA GLU A 108 19.07 28.10 -10.55
C GLU A 108 19.33 28.84 -9.23
N TYR A 109 20.44 28.51 -8.54
CA TYR A 109 20.84 29.18 -7.30
C TYR A 109 21.76 30.39 -7.52
N LEU A 110 21.99 30.82 -8.76
CA LEU A 110 22.69 32.05 -9.15
C LEU A 110 24.07 32.20 -8.49
N GLY A 111 24.81 31.12 -8.31
CA GLY A 111 26.17 31.11 -7.70
C GLY A 111 26.20 31.10 -6.18
N SER A 112 25.05 30.98 -5.51
CA SER A 112 24.99 30.85 -4.06
C SER A 112 25.58 29.52 -3.60
N THR A 113 26.17 29.49 -2.40
CA THR A 113 26.59 28.25 -1.74
C THR A 113 25.32 27.46 -1.35
N VAL A 114 25.16 26.26 -1.92
CA VAL A 114 24.02 25.40 -1.63
C VAL A 114 24.26 24.62 -0.33
N GLN A 115 23.30 24.70 0.60
CA GLN A 115 23.41 24.13 1.95
C GLN A 115 22.11 23.41 2.31
N VAL A 116 22.13 22.59 3.37
CA VAL A 116 20.92 21.94 3.88
C VAL A 116 19.87 22.97 4.24
N ILE A 117 20.25 23.99 4.98
CA ILE A 117 19.43 25.18 5.24
C ILE A 117 20.02 26.35 4.43
N PRO A 118 19.22 27.00 3.55
CA PRO A 118 17.78 26.82 3.34
C PRO A 118 17.40 25.90 2.16
N HIS A 119 18.34 25.39 1.36
CA HIS A 119 18.02 24.84 0.04
C HIS A 119 17.28 23.50 0.13
N VAL A 120 17.80 22.54 0.92
CA VAL A 120 17.15 21.23 1.14
C VAL A 120 15.83 21.41 1.90
N THR A 121 15.84 22.24 2.96
CA THR A 121 14.61 22.49 3.73
C THR A 121 13.53 23.19 2.91
N ASN A 122 13.88 24.12 2.00
CA ASN A 122 12.91 24.76 1.11
C ASN A 122 12.30 23.76 0.13
N GLU A 123 13.11 22.83 -0.45
CA GLU A 123 12.58 21.78 -1.32
C GLU A 123 11.57 20.90 -0.60
N ILE A 124 11.84 20.53 0.66
CA ILE A 124 10.91 19.76 1.49
C ILE A 124 9.63 20.57 1.76
N LYS A 125 9.75 21.85 2.14
CA LYS A 125 8.59 22.71 2.41
C LYS A 125 7.70 22.90 1.17
N GLU A 126 8.31 23.13 0.01
CA GLU A 126 7.58 23.23 -1.26
C GLU A 126 6.77 21.98 -1.55
N PHE A 127 7.36 20.80 -1.28
CA PHE A 127 6.67 19.53 -1.45
C PHE A 127 5.47 19.40 -0.48
N VAL A 128 5.67 19.70 0.81
CA VAL A 128 4.58 19.67 1.80
C VAL A 128 3.43 20.59 1.41
N TYR A 129 3.72 21.80 0.95
CA TYR A 129 2.70 22.73 0.49
C TYR A 129 2.02 22.31 -0.83
N SER A 130 2.70 21.56 -1.67
CA SER A 130 2.22 21.19 -3.01
C SER A 130 0.97 20.31 -2.96
N VAL A 131 0.86 19.37 -2.03
CA VAL A 131 -0.32 18.50 -1.91
C VAL A 131 -1.57 19.29 -1.54
N ALA A 132 -1.45 20.25 -0.62
CA ALA A 132 -2.57 21.13 -0.25
C ALA A 132 -3.13 21.88 -1.45
N LYS A 133 -2.23 22.43 -2.29
CA LYS A 133 -2.60 23.16 -3.50
C LYS A 133 -3.26 22.27 -4.55
N LYS A 134 -2.80 21.01 -4.68
CA LYS A 134 -3.29 20.07 -5.70
C LYS A 134 -4.62 19.42 -5.34
N THR A 135 -4.85 19.16 -4.06
CA THR A 135 -6.04 18.43 -3.58
C THR A 135 -7.13 19.34 -3.03
N ASP A 136 -6.85 20.66 -2.88
CA ASP A 136 -7.74 21.61 -2.16
C ASP A 136 -8.12 21.09 -0.77
N ALA A 137 -7.15 20.48 -0.07
CA ALA A 137 -7.36 19.87 1.24
C ALA A 137 -7.62 20.92 2.33
N ASP A 138 -8.51 20.59 3.26
CA ASP A 138 -8.70 21.34 4.52
C ASP A 138 -7.56 21.03 5.48
N VAL A 139 -7.15 19.77 5.52
CA VAL A 139 -6.10 19.25 6.40
C VAL A 139 -5.12 18.39 5.60
N VAL A 140 -3.82 18.64 5.81
CA VAL A 140 -2.73 17.80 5.32
C VAL A 140 -2.11 17.08 6.51
N ILE A 141 -2.09 15.75 6.49
CA ILE A 141 -1.41 14.92 7.49
C ILE A 141 -0.10 14.44 6.88
N THR A 142 1.02 14.85 7.46
CA THR A 142 2.36 14.49 6.99
C THR A 142 3.04 13.60 8.03
N GLU A 143 3.26 12.35 7.70
CA GLU A 143 4.04 11.43 8.52
C GLU A 143 5.53 11.59 8.23
N ILE A 144 6.33 11.69 9.28
CA ILE A 144 7.79 11.74 9.19
C ILE A 144 8.34 10.35 9.49
N GLY A 145 8.95 9.74 8.47
CA GLY A 145 9.61 8.44 8.57
C GLY A 145 10.82 8.47 9.52
N GLY A 146 11.26 7.29 9.93
CA GLY A 146 12.33 7.12 10.90
C GLY A 146 11.90 7.33 12.35
N THR A 147 12.88 7.36 13.23
CA THR A 147 12.73 7.55 14.67
C THR A 147 13.36 8.87 15.07
N ILE A 148 12.76 9.56 16.04
CA ILE A 148 13.34 10.81 16.54
C ILE A 148 14.75 10.55 17.08
N GLY A 149 15.72 11.38 16.66
CA GLY A 149 17.14 11.17 16.95
C GLY A 149 17.94 10.61 15.75
N ASP A 150 17.28 10.01 14.76
CA ASP A 150 17.93 9.52 13.55
C ASP A 150 18.50 10.71 12.74
N ILE A 151 19.76 10.62 12.32
CA ILE A 151 20.46 11.67 11.55
C ILE A 151 19.73 11.93 10.24
N GLU A 152 19.25 10.87 9.60
CA GLU A 152 18.60 10.91 8.30
C GLU A 152 17.30 11.72 8.30
N SER A 153 16.60 11.77 9.45
CA SER A 153 15.32 12.48 9.58
C SER A 153 15.48 13.97 9.91
N GLN A 154 16.68 14.44 10.30
CA GLN A 154 16.90 15.81 10.75
C GLN A 154 16.49 16.88 9.74
N PRO A 155 16.79 16.77 8.42
CA PRO A 155 16.36 17.78 7.45
C PRO A 155 14.82 17.90 7.36
N PHE A 156 14.09 16.78 7.50
CA PHE A 156 12.63 16.80 7.53
C PHE A 156 12.10 17.49 8.79
N LEU A 157 12.65 17.16 9.95
CA LEU A 157 12.26 17.79 11.22
C LEU A 157 12.53 19.30 11.21
N GLU A 158 13.67 19.73 10.69
CA GLU A 158 13.98 21.15 10.53
C GLU A 158 13.00 21.84 9.55
N ALA A 159 12.67 21.19 8.43
CA ALA A 159 11.72 21.74 7.47
C ALA A 159 10.31 21.91 8.10
N VAL A 160 9.78 20.92 8.82
CA VAL A 160 8.46 21.03 9.45
C VAL A 160 8.45 22.02 10.62
N ARG A 161 9.58 22.16 11.33
CA ARG A 161 9.76 23.24 12.32
C ARG A 161 9.66 24.62 11.65
N GLN A 162 10.28 24.81 10.49
CA GLN A 162 10.17 26.05 9.71
C GLN A 162 8.74 26.26 9.22
N ILE A 163 8.06 25.22 8.70
CA ILE A 163 6.65 25.30 8.30
C ILE A 163 5.79 25.81 9.46
N SER A 164 6.01 25.29 10.69
CA SER A 164 5.20 25.69 11.84
C SER A 164 5.32 27.18 12.16
N LEU A 165 6.51 27.79 11.92
CA LEU A 165 6.70 29.23 12.08
C LEU A 165 6.06 30.02 10.93
N GLU A 166 6.09 29.50 9.72
CA GLU A 166 5.55 30.17 8.54
C GLU A 166 4.01 30.20 8.52
N VAL A 167 3.37 29.10 8.93
CA VAL A 167 1.90 28.99 8.89
C VAL A 167 1.22 29.49 10.17
N GLY A 168 1.98 29.62 11.26
CA GLY A 168 1.46 30.01 12.59
C GLY A 168 0.91 28.84 13.40
N ALA A 169 0.94 29.00 14.74
CA ALA A 169 0.57 27.93 15.67
C ALA A 169 -0.90 27.46 15.51
N GLU A 170 -1.77 28.33 15.04
CA GLU A 170 -3.17 28.03 14.80
C GLU A 170 -3.41 27.15 13.56
N ASN A 171 -2.39 26.99 12.70
CA ASN A 171 -2.50 26.25 11.44
C ASN A 171 -1.62 25.00 11.38
N ASN A 172 -0.95 24.65 12.47
CA ASN A 172 -0.17 23.43 12.56
C ASN A 172 -0.36 22.70 13.88
N LEU A 173 -0.09 21.38 13.88
CA LEU A 173 -0.21 20.53 15.06
C LEU A 173 0.79 19.39 14.95
N PHE A 174 1.51 19.11 16.05
CA PHE A 174 2.45 18.01 16.14
C PHE A 174 1.89 16.87 16.98
N ILE A 175 1.80 15.68 16.37
CA ILE A 175 1.44 14.43 17.03
C ILE A 175 2.69 13.59 17.16
N HIS A 176 2.99 13.11 18.37
CA HIS A 176 4.15 12.28 18.63
C HIS A 176 3.74 10.89 19.12
N VAL A 177 4.03 9.87 18.32
CA VAL A 177 3.74 8.47 18.63
C VAL A 177 4.92 7.88 19.38
N THR A 178 4.68 7.34 20.57
CA THR A 178 5.72 6.77 21.45
C THR A 178 5.32 5.42 22.00
N LEU A 179 6.24 4.75 22.67
CA LEU A 179 6.04 3.45 23.31
C LEU A 179 5.99 3.58 24.85
N VAL A 180 5.00 2.96 25.45
CA VAL A 180 4.95 2.71 26.90
C VAL A 180 5.02 1.19 27.12
N PRO A 181 6.22 0.63 27.28
CA PRO A 181 6.38 -0.81 27.46
C PRO A 181 5.90 -1.26 28.84
N PHE A 182 5.28 -2.44 28.88
CA PHE A 182 5.01 -3.18 30.10
C PHE A 182 6.20 -4.07 30.45
N LEU A 183 6.78 -3.91 31.63
CA LEU A 183 7.90 -4.72 32.10
C LEU A 183 7.42 -5.83 33.03
N ARG A 184 7.28 -7.04 32.48
CA ARG A 184 6.82 -8.22 33.23
C ARG A 184 7.62 -8.49 34.53
N GLY A 185 8.92 -8.15 34.56
CA GLY A 185 9.78 -8.37 35.72
C GLY A 185 9.48 -7.46 36.94
N SER A 186 8.91 -6.28 36.70
CA SER A 186 8.49 -5.32 37.72
C SER A 186 6.98 -5.10 37.74
N ASP A 187 6.24 -5.79 36.90
CA ASP A 187 4.78 -5.74 36.77
C ASP A 187 4.24 -4.31 36.66
N GLU A 188 4.83 -3.51 35.79
CA GLU A 188 4.48 -2.10 35.65
C GLU A 188 4.76 -1.54 34.24
N HIS A 189 3.98 -0.52 33.86
CA HIS A 189 4.25 0.30 32.68
C HIS A 189 5.36 1.33 32.93
N LYS A 190 6.23 1.53 31.92
CA LYS A 190 7.35 2.48 32.01
C LYS A 190 7.15 3.69 31.10
N SER A 191 6.93 4.86 31.71
CA SER A 191 6.77 6.13 30.99
C SER A 191 8.10 6.80 30.56
N LYS A 192 9.25 6.30 31.02
CA LYS A 192 10.57 6.90 30.74
C LYS A 192 10.92 6.93 29.26
N PRO A 193 10.69 5.87 28.44
CA PRO A 193 10.97 5.91 27.01
C PRO A 193 10.24 7.06 26.31
N THR A 194 8.94 7.25 26.60
CA THR A 194 8.14 8.38 26.10
C THR A 194 8.75 9.72 26.49
N GLN A 195 9.12 9.90 27.79
CA GLN A 195 9.70 11.17 28.27
C GLN A 195 11.02 11.50 27.57
N HIS A 196 11.87 10.50 27.30
CA HIS A 196 13.14 10.70 26.61
C HIS A 196 12.90 11.06 25.13
N SER A 197 11.98 10.37 24.46
CA SER A 197 11.64 10.63 23.06
C SER A 197 11.08 12.05 22.86
N VAL A 198 10.17 12.48 23.74
CA VAL A 198 9.63 13.86 23.71
C VAL A 198 10.72 14.89 23.98
N LYS A 199 11.64 14.62 24.92
CA LYS A 199 12.75 15.52 25.20
C LYS A 199 13.69 15.68 24.00
N GLU A 200 13.95 14.58 23.28
CA GLU A 200 14.74 14.61 22.04
C GLU A 200 14.08 15.48 20.97
N LEU A 201 12.76 15.28 20.74
CA LEU A 201 11.96 16.10 19.81
C LEU A 201 12.00 17.59 20.18
N GLN A 202 11.84 17.90 21.47
CA GLN A 202 11.92 19.28 21.98
C GLN A 202 13.32 19.88 21.80
N GLY A 203 14.39 19.06 21.93
CA GLY A 203 15.76 19.45 21.64
C GLY A 203 15.98 19.92 20.19
N MET A 204 15.18 19.43 19.27
CA MET A 204 15.15 19.84 17.85
C MET A 204 14.23 21.05 17.59
N GLY A 205 13.65 21.65 18.64
CA GLY A 205 12.79 22.84 18.55
C GLY A 205 11.34 22.52 18.17
N VAL A 206 10.91 21.27 18.27
CA VAL A 206 9.53 20.83 18.00
C VAL A 206 8.87 20.39 19.32
N LYS A 207 7.78 21.02 19.68
CA LYS A 207 6.97 20.62 20.84
C LYS A 207 5.75 19.82 20.36
N PRO A 208 5.52 18.59 20.88
CA PRO A 208 4.30 17.87 20.57
C PRO A 208 3.09 18.54 21.23
N ASP A 209 1.98 18.58 20.52
CA ASP A 209 0.68 19.03 21.02
C ASP A 209 -0.13 17.85 21.53
N ILE A 210 -0.01 16.70 20.84
CA ILE A 210 -0.66 15.45 21.20
C ILE A 210 0.39 14.33 21.28
N ILE A 211 0.28 13.47 22.28
CA ILE A 211 1.13 12.28 22.42
C ILE A 211 0.24 11.05 22.33
N ILE A 212 0.59 10.15 21.41
CA ILE A 212 -0.06 8.84 21.25
C ILE A 212 0.83 7.79 21.90
N LEU A 213 0.28 7.08 22.87
CA LEU A 213 0.99 6.07 23.67
C LEU A 213 0.70 4.67 23.13
N ARG A 214 1.62 4.13 22.35
CA ARG A 214 1.55 2.74 21.92
C ARG A 214 1.83 1.81 23.10
N CYS A 215 0.95 0.86 23.33
CA CYS A 215 1.05 -0.12 24.41
C CYS A 215 0.35 -1.44 24.00
N ASP A 216 0.71 -2.53 24.67
CA ASP A 216 0.07 -3.83 24.44
C ASP A 216 -1.10 -4.08 25.40
N GLU A 217 -1.09 -3.41 26.55
CA GLU A 217 -2.11 -3.53 27.59
C GLU A 217 -2.62 -2.14 27.98
N PRO A 218 -3.87 -2.02 28.49
CA PRO A 218 -4.43 -0.75 28.95
C PRO A 218 -3.56 -0.06 30.00
N LEU A 219 -3.43 1.26 29.87
CA LEU A 219 -2.62 2.09 30.76
C LEU A 219 -3.42 2.58 31.96
N GLU A 220 -2.75 2.68 33.09
CA GLU A 220 -3.34 3.28 34.32
C GLU A 220 -3.41 4.82 34.19
N ASP A 221 -4.42 5.43 34.80
CA ASP A 221 -4.61 6.89 34.85
C ASP A 221 -3.38 7.66 35.32
N SER A 222 -2.57 7.04 36.20
CA SER A 222 -1.35 7.60 36.74
C SER A 222 -0.30 7.87 35.65
N ILE A 223 -0.24 7.02 34.62
CA ILE A 223 0.70 7.13 33.48
C ILE A 223 0.35 8.34 32.61
N PHE A 224 -0.94 8.55 32.27
CA PHE A 224 -1.39 9.70 31.49
C PHE A 224 -1.02 11.01 32.17
N LYS A 225 -1.36 11.15 33.46
CA LYS A 225 -1.05 12.35 34.27
C LYS A 225 0.46 12.63 34.32
N LYS A 226 1.24 11.56 34.54
CA LYS A 226 2.69 11.64 34.59
C LYS A 226 3.29 12.10 33.27
N ILE A 227 2.86 11.51 32.15
CA ILE A 227 3.35 11.88 30.82
C ILE A 227 2.94 13.31 30.48
N ALA A 228 1.67 13.70 30.70
CA ALA A 228 1.20 15.04 30.46
C ALA A 228 2.06 16.09 31.19
N MET A 229 2.34 15.85 32.47
CA MET A 229 3.17 16.74 33.29
C MET A 229 4.63 16.81 32.80
N PHE A 230 5.29 15.64 32.57
CA PHE A 230 6.70 15.62 32.20
C PHE A 230 6.97 16.06 30.75
N CYS A 231 5.99 15.89 29.86
CA CYS A 231 6.10 16.25 28.46
C CYS A 231 5.49 17.62 28.13
N ASN A 232 4.92 18.30 29.14
CA ASN A 232 4.30 19.63 29.01
C ASN A 232 3.22 19.68 27.93
N VAL A 233 2.30 18.71 27.96
CA VAL A 233 1.09 18.65 27.12
C VAL A 233 -0.16 18.66 27.99
N LYS A 234 -1.32 19.05 27.40
CA LYS A 234 -2.60 18.98 28.13
C LYS A 234 -2.93 17.53 28.49
N PRO A 235 -3.53 17.27 29.66
CA PRO A 235 -3.83 15.89 30.07
C PRO A 235 -4.69 15.10 29.08
N ASP A 236 -5.66 15.76 28.43
CA ASP A 236 -6.54 15.17 27.43
C ASP A 236 -5.88 15.00 26.04
N CYS A 237 -4.69 15.57 25.84
CA CYS A 237 -3.86 15.38 24.64
C CYS A 237 -2.89 14.20 24.77
N VAL A 238 -3.01 13.36 25.78
CA VAL A 238 -2.27 12.11 25.92
C VAL A 238 -3.25 10.96 25.69
N ILE A 239 -3.08 10.24 24.60
CA ILE A 239 -4.05 9.28 24.06
C ILE A 239 -3.41 7.89 23.97
N GLU A 240 -4.12 6.88 24.44
CA GLU A 240 -3.73 5.49 24.36
C GLU A 240 -3.97 4.90 22.96
N ASN A 241 -3.05 4.03 22.52
CA ASN A 241 -3.16 3.25 21.29
C ASN A 241 -2.73 1.81 21.57
N ILE A 242 -3.70 0.98 21.94
CA ILE A 242 -3.51 -0.43 22.29
C ILE A 242 -3.34 -1.28 21.03
N THR A 243 -2.60 -2.39 21.13
CA THR A 243 -2.54 -3.42 20.08
C THR A 243 -3.92 -4.04 19.87
N LEU A 244 -4.42 -4.01 18.64
CA LEU A 244 -5.74 -4.51 18.28
C LEU A 244 -5.63 -5.78 17.44
N PRO A 245 -6.55 -6.74 17.59
CA PRO A 245 -6.60 -7.93 16.75
C PRO A 245 -7.00 -7.62 15.31
N GLU A 246 -7.86 -6.63 15.11
CA GLU A 246 -8.33 -6.16 13.79
C GLU A 246 -7.88 -4.71 13.57
N LEU A 247 -7.05 -4.51 12.55
CA LEU A 247 -6.42 -3.21 12.27
C LEU A 247 -7.42 -2.08 12.07
N TYR A 248 -8.56 -2.38 11.44
CA TYR A 248 -9.61 -1.40 11.12
C TYR A 248 -10.44 -0.94 12.32
N GLU A 249 -10.21 -1.49 13.50
CA GLU A 249 -10.77 -0.97 14.76
C GLU A 249 -10.01 0.28 15.28
N ALA A 250 -8.81 0.55 14.77
CA ALA A 250 -7.95 1.62 15.26
C ALA A 250 -8.63 3.01 15.25
N PRO A 251 -9.37 3.44 14.23
CA PRO A 251 -10.09 4.72 14.28
C PRO A 251 -11.09 4.79 15.43
N ILE A 252 -11.86 3.73 15.65
CA ILE A 252 -12.87 3.67 16.72
C ILE A 252 -12.20 3.70 18.09
N MET A 253 -11.12 2.95 18.27
CA MET A 253 -10.35 2.92 19.52
C MET A 253 -9.80 4.30 19.87
N LEU A 254 -9.17 4.98 18.91
CA LEU A 254 -8.64 6.33 19.13
C LEU A 254 -9.75 7.37 19.38
N GLU A 255 -10.89 7.24 18.72
CA GLU A 255 -12.03 8.17 18.91
C GLU A 255 -12.74 7.98 20.26
N LYS A 256 -12.60 6.84 20.93
CA LYS A 256 -13.05 6.68 22.34
C LYS A 256 -12.41 7.73 23.26
N SER A 257 -11.22 8.21 22.94
CA SER A 257 -10.53 9.31 23.60
C SER A 257 -10.84 10.69 22.99
N ASN A 258 -11.86 10.80 22.14
CA ASN A 258 -12.23 12.03 21.40
C ASN A 258 -11.10 12.60 20.54
N PHE A 259 -10.27 11.74 19.93
CA PHE A 259 -9.06 12.15 19.23
C PHE A 259 -9.32 13.20 18.15
N SER A 260 -10.30 12.99 17.29
CA SER A 260 -10.61 13.96 16.22
C SER A 260 -11.16 15.28 16.76
N SER A 261 -11.94 15.25 17.85
CA SER A 261 -12.45 16.45 18.52
C SER A 261 -11.31 17.26 19.15
N ILE A 262 -10.34 16.59 19.75
CA ILE A 262 -9.13 17.24 20.30
C ILE A 262 -8.33 17.90 19.18
N VAL A 263 -8.09 17.20 18.07
CA VAL A 263 -7.38 17.75 16.91
C VAL A 263 -8.11 18.98 16.34
N CYS A 264 -9.43 18.90 16.16
CA CYS A 264 -10.24 20.05 15.69
C CYS A 264 -10.15 21.24 16.66
N ARG A 265 -10.21 20.99 17.97
CA ARG A 265 -10.07 22.03 19.00
C ARG A 265 -8.70 22.72 18.95
N GLU A 266 -7.62 21.93 18.91
CA GLU A 266 -6.25 22.49 18.90
C GLU A 266 -5.97 23.31 17.63
N LEU A 267 -6.56 22.92 16.49
CA LEU A 267 -6.43 23.63 15.21
C LEU A 267 -7.50 24.71 14.97
N GLY A 268 -8.45 24.89 15.90
CA GLY A 268 -9.55 25.83 15.73
C GLY A 268 -10.46 25.51 14.53
N ILE A 269 -10.61 24.23 14.22
CA ILE A 269 -11.49 23.75 13.14
C ILE A 269 -12.90 23.59 13.67
N ASN A 270 -13.85 24.28 13.03
CA ASN A 270 -15.27 24.06 13.28
C ASN A 270 -15.78 23.00 12.30
N ALA A 271 -15.85 21.75 12.74
CA ALA A 271 -16.32 20.63 11.95
C ALA A 271 -17.62 20.05 12.54
N PRO A 272 -18.48 19.41 11.72
CA PRO A 272 -19.64 18.66 12.20
C PRO A 272 -19.28 17.54 13.19
N ASP A 273 -20.28 17.02 13.88
CA ASP A 273 -20.13 15.79 14.63
C ASP A 273 -19.71 14.63 13.71
N ILE A 274 -18.95 13.70 14.27
CA ILE A 274 -18.39 12.61 13.50
C ILE A 274 -19.47 11.58 13.13
N ASP A 275 -19.50 11.17 11.87
CA ASP A 275 -20.33 10.06 11.40
C ASP A 275 -19.44 8.86 10.99
N LEU A 276 -19.49 7.81 11.79
CA LEU A 276 -18.77 6.56 11.59
C LEU A 276 -19.73 5.39 11.29
N SER A 277 -20.95 5.66 10.86
CA SER A 277 -21.97 4.63 10.63
C SER A 277 -21.53 3.60 9.57
N ASP A 278 -20.95 4.04 8.47
CA ASP A 278 -20.42 3.19 7.40
C ASP A 278 -19.24 2.31 7.89
N TRP A 279 -18.35 2.91 8.71
CA TRP A 279 -17.21 2.21 9.27
C TRP A 279 -17.61 1.18 10.31
N ASN A 280 -18.55 1.51 11.19
CA ASN A 280 -19.13 0.58 12.16
C ASN A 280 -19.85 -0.58 11.47
N ALA A 281 -20.63 -0.31 10.42
CA ALA A 281 -21.27 -1.37 9.64
C ALA A 281 -20.26 -2.32 8.97
N MET A 282 -19.09 -1.82 8.56
CA MET A 282 -18.00 -2.66 8.07
C MET A 282 -17.40 -3.50 9.22
N LEU A 283 -17.12 -2.91 10.39
CA LEU A 283 -16.62 -3.65 11.56
C LEU A 283 -17.60 -4.73 12.04
N ASP A 284 -18.91 -4.45 12.01
CA ASP A 284 -19.93 -5.45 12.32
C ASP A 284 -19.84 -6.67 11.39
N ARG A 285 -19.60 -6.47 10.08
CA ARG A 285 -19.35 -7.59 9.16
C ARG A 285 -18.06 -8.35 9.48
N ILE A 286 -17.01 -7.65 9.90
CA ILE A 286 -15.75 -8.27 10.32
C ILE A 286 -15.97 -9.17 11.54
N HIS A 287 -16.72 -8.70 12.54
CA HIS A 287 -16.95 -9.45 13.78
C HIS A 287 -17.91 -10.64 13.61
N HIS A 288 -18.83 -10.57 12.66
CA HIS A 288 -19.84 -11.60 12.43
C HIS A 288 -19.49 -12.58 11.31
N ARG A 289 -18.20 -12.71 10.96
CA ARG A 289 -17.74 -13.72 10.01
C ARG A 289 -17.99 -15.13 10.55
N SER A 290 -18.66 -15.97 9.76
CA SER A 290 -19.07 -17.33 10.16
C SER A 290 -18.58 -18.43 9.24
N ARG A 291 -17.94 -18.07 8.12
CA ARG A 291 -17.38 -18.99 7.13
C ARG A 291 -15.86 -18.90 7.15
N GLU A 292 -15.20 -19.97 6.74
CA GLU A 292 -13.73 -19.99 6.58
C GLU A 292 -13.36 -20.43 5.17
N VAL A 293 -12.28 -19.87 4.62
CA VAL A 293 -11.74 -20.25 3.33
C VAL A 293 -10.23 -20.06 3.31
N THR A 294 -9.51 -21.05 2.79
CA THR A 294 -8.05 -20.98 2.62
C THR A 294 -7.71 -20.60 1.19
N ILE A 295 -6.98 -19.51 1.01
CA ILE A 295 -6.45 -19.08 -0.28
C ILE A 295 -4.93 -19.25 -0.28
N GLY A 296 -4.40 -20.00 -1.25
CA GLY A 296 -2.96 -20.12 -1.45
C GLY A 296 -2.40 -18.88 -2.16
N LEU A 297 -1.38 -18.26 -1.59
CA LEU A 297 -0.61 -17.21 -2.22
C LEU A 297 0.75 -17.78 -2.64
N VAL A 298 0.91 -18.01 -3.95
CA VAL A 298 2.13 -18.64 -4.51
C VAL A 298 3.08 -17.55 -5.01
N GLY A 299 4.05 -17.18 -4.17
CA GLY A 299 4.92 -16.02 -4.37
C GLY A 299 6.40 -16.32 -4.16
N LYS A 300 7.24 -15.33 -4.51
CA LYS A 300 8.71 -15.38 -4.32
C LYS A 300 9.16 -14.82 -2.96
N TYR A 301 8.36 -13.93 -2.36
CA TYR A 301 8.73 -13.12 -1.19
C TYR A 301 7.90 -13.47 0.05
N VAL A 302 7.46 -14.73 0.13
CA VAL A 302 6.51 -15.19 1.17
C VAL A 302 7.08 -15.22 2.59
N GLN A 303 8.40 -15.11 2.75
CA GLN A 303 9.04 -15.02 4.06
C GLN A 303 8.82 -13.65 4.74
N LEU A 304 8.56 -12.60 3.98
CA LEU A 304 8.16 -11.29 4.46
C LEU A 304 6.76 -10.97 3.93
N HIS A 305 5.75 -11.07 4.78
CA HIS A 305 4.35 -10.89 4.39
C HIS A 305 4.06 -9.48 3.87
N ASP A 306 4.80 -8.46 4.36
CA ASP A 306 4.68 -7.08 3.89
C ASP A 306 5.03 -6.90 2.40
N ALA A 307 5.75 -7.85 1.79
CA ALA A 307 6.01 -7.84 0.35
C ALA A 307 4.73 -8.03 -0.50
N TYR A 308 3.65 -8.53 0.09
CA TYR A 308 2.35 -8.75 -0.54
C TYR A 308 1.20 -8.19 0.32
N LEU A 309 1.47 -7.13 1.07
CA LEU A 309 0.52 -6.56 2.03
C LEU A 309 -0.82 -6.20 1.37
N SER A 310 -0.79 -5.49 0.24
CA SER A 310 -2.02 -5.08 -0.46
C SER A 310 -2.80 -6.27 -1.02
N VAL A 311 -2.13 -7.35 -1.46
CA VAL A 311 -2.81 -8.59 -1.88
C VAL A 311 -3.49 -9.26 -0.69
N ALA A 312 -2.79 -9.38 0.44
CA ALA A 312 -3.34 -9.95 1.67
C ALA A 312 -4.55 -9.14 2.19
N GLU A 313 -4.43 -7.81 2.19
CA GLU A 313 -5.53 -6.93 2.59
C GLU A 313 -6.72 -7.05 1.62
N ALA A 314 -6.49 -7.09 0.31
CA ALA A 314 -7.55 -7.24 -0.68
C ALA A 314 -8.33 -8.57 -0.52
N LEU A 315 -7.62 -9.66 -0.19
CA LEU A 315 -8.24 -10.95 0.15
C LEU A 315 -9.10 -10.85 1.43
N ARG A 316 -8.59 -10.19 2.48
CA ARG A 316 -9.34 -9.95 3.72
C ARG A 316 -10.58 -9.10 3.48
N HIS A 317 -10.45 -8.02 2.68
CA HIS A 317 -11.59 -7.17 2.30
C HIS A 317 -12.70 -7.95 1.61
N ALA A 318 -12.33 -8.85 0.67
CA ALA A 318 -13.29 -9.74 0.02
C ALA A 318 -13.95 -10.70 1.04
N GLY A 319 -13.15 -11.23 1.97
CA GLY A 319 -13.65 -12.03 3.09
C GLY A 319 -14.70 -11.29 3.92
N TYR A 320 -14.43 -10.02 4.27
CA TYR A 320 -15.37 -9.18 5.03
C TYR A 320 -16.72 -9.03 4.31
N ALA A 321 -16.68 -8.81 3.00
CA ALA A 321 -17.90 -8.67 2.20
C ALA A 321 -18.71 -9.97 2.11
N HIS A 322 -18.03 -11.12 2.08
CA HIS A 322 -18.67 -12.44 2.02
C HIS A 322 -18.97 -13.07 3.40
N GLY A 323 -18.72 -12.36 4.51
CA GLY A 323 -18.87 -12.88 5.86
C GLY A 323 -17.95 -14.07 6.15
N ALA A 324 -16.75 -14.09 5.57
CA ALA A 324 -15.79 -15.18 5.66
C ALA A 324 -14.46 -14.73 6.27
N HIS A 325 -13.86 -15.59 7.06
CA HIS A 325 -12.46 -15.48 7.44
C HIS A 325 -11.59 -16.09 6.34
N VAL A 326 -10.74 -15.27 5.71
CA VAL A 326 -9.79 -15.72 4.70
C VAL A 326 -8.45 -16.04 5.35
N SER A 327 -8.11 -17.32 5.39
CA SER A 327 -6.78 -17.79 5.79
C SER A 327 -5.86 -17.82 4.57
N ILE A 328 -4.70 -17.16 4.66
CA ILE A 328 -3.72 -17.10 3.56
C ILE A 328 -2.63 -18.15 3.82
N LYS A 329 -2.55 -19.15 2.93
CA LYS A 329 -1.44 -20.10 2.90
C LYS A 329 -0.31 -19.53 2.06
N TRP A 330 0.77 -19.14 2.70
CA TRP A 330 1.97 -18.60 2.05
C TRP A 330 2.81 -19.71 1.47
N ILE A 331 2.94 -19.76 0.16
CA ILE A 331 3.62 -20.85 -0.57
C ILE A 331 4.79 -20.26 -1.36
N ASP A 332 6.00 -20.74 -1.05
CA ASP A 332 7.19 -20.37 -1.81
C ASP A 332 7.18 -21.05 -3.17
N SER A 333 7.11 -20.26 -4.23
CA SER A 333 7.05 -20.76 -5.60
C SER A 333 8.28 -21.56 -6.02
N GLU A 334 9.44 -21.41 -5.34
CA GLU A 334 10.64 -22.21 -5.61
C GLU A 334 10.49 -23.67 -5.15
N THR A 335 9.60 -23.95 -4.20
CA THR A 335 9.37 -25.30 -3.68
C THR A 335 8.34 -26.10 -4.49
N VAL A 336 7.58 -25.42 -5.37
CA VAL A 336 6.51 -26.04 -6.16
C VAL A 336 7.04 -26.63 -7.45
N ASN A 337 6.66 -27.86 -7.75
CA ASN A 337 6.98 -28.55 -9.01
C ASN A 337 5.84 -29.50 -9.42
N ALA A 338 5.93 -30.10 -10.61
CA ALA A 338 4.89 -30.99 -11.16
C ALA A 338 4.58 -32.24 -10.29
N GLN A 339 5.52 -32.69 -9.48
CA GLN A 339 5.35 -33.88 -8.63
C GLN A 339 4.63 -33.57 -7.32
N ASN A 340 4.76 -32.34 -6.78
CA ASN A 340 4.26 -31.98 -5.45
C ASN A 340 3.15 -30.92 -5.44
N VAL A 341 2.83 -30.30 -6.57
CA VAL A 341 1.85 -29.21 -6.64
C VAL A 341 0.48 -29.62 -6.08
N GLY A 342 0.02 -30.84 -6.38
CA GLY A 342 -1.25 -31.36 -5.87
C GLY A 342 -1.27 -31.52 -4.36
N GLU A 343 -0.17 -31.96 -3.75
CA GLU A 343 -0.02 -32.07 -2.29
C GLU A 343 0.05 -30.70 -1.63
N ILE A 344 0.81 -29.77 -2.23
CA ILE A 344 0.96 -28.41 -1.68
C ILE A 344 -0.36 -27.64 -1.71
N LEU A 345 -1.17 -27.80 -2.76
CA LEU A 345 -2.40 -27.03 -2.95
C LEU A 345 -3.68 -27.71 -2.45
N HIS A 346 -3.60 -28.93 -1.91
CA HIS A 346 -4.78 -29.77 -1.61
C HIS A 346 -5.80 -29.14 -0.66
N ASP A 347 -5.36 -28.29 0.26
CA ASP A 347 -6.16 -27.60 1.27
C ASP A 347 -6.55 -26.16 0.87
N CYS A 348 -6.16 -25.73 -0.34
CA CYS A 348 -6.51 -24.42 -0.86
C CYS A 348 -7.81 -24.47 -1.67
N ALA A 349 -8.76 -23.61 -1.36
CA ALA A 349 -9.99 -23.45 -2.11
C ALA A 349 -9.86 -22.48 -3.31
N GLY A 350 -8.78 -21.71 -3.36
CA GLY A 350 -8.43 -20.81 -4.45
C GLY A 350 -6.97 -20.37 -4.37
N ILE A 351 -6.43 -19.87 -5.46
CA ILE A 351 -5.01 -19.50 -5.58
C ILE A 351 -4.87 -18.06 -6.10
N VAL A 352 -3.95 -17.30 -5.51
CA VAL A 352 -3.43 -16.05 -6.06
C VAL A 352 -1.95 -16.25 -6.41
N VAL A 353 -1.58 -15.90 -7.64
CA VAL A 353 -0.19 -15.78 -8.06
C VAL A 353 0.11 -14.28 -8.26
N PRO A 354 0.81 -13.64 -7.31
CA PRO A 354 1.05 -12.20 -7.34
C PRO A 354 2.18 -11.82 -8.30
N GLY A 355 2.32 -10.50 -8.52
CA GLY A 355 3.40 -9.88 -9.27
C GLY A 355 4.80 -10.21 -8.73
N GLY A 356 5.82 -9.81 -9.45
CA GLY A 356 7.24 -9.96 -9.11
C GLY A 356 8.13 -9.86 -10.33
N PHE A 357 9.43 -9.68 -10.14
CA PHE A 357 10.44 -9.56 -11.18
C PHE A 357 11.51 -10.65 -11.07
N GLY A 358 12.20 -10.96 -12.20
CA GLY A 358 13.31 -11.92 -12.28
C GLY A 358 12.88 -13.38 -12.24
N ASN A 359 13.82 -14.29 -12.51
CA ASN A 359 13.57 -15.69 -12.89
C ASN A 359 13.27 -16.63 -11.70
N ARG A 360 13.51 -16.21 -10.46
CA ARG A 360 13.37 -17.07 -9.27
C ARG A 360 11.93 -17.56 -9.09
N GLY A 361 11.72 -18.87 -8.97
CA GLY A 361 10.42 -19.51 -8.70
C GLY A 361 9.40 -19.44 -9.84
N ILE A 362 9.81 -19.12 -11.08
CA ILE A 362 8.90 -18.98 -12.22
C ILE A 362 8.28 -20.31 -12.62
N GLU A 363 9.06 -21.38 -12.71
CA GLU A 363 8.53 -22.70 -13.09
C GLU A 363 7.47 -23.21 -12.10
N GLY A 364 7.68 -22.99 -10.80
CA GLY A 364 6.66 -23.33 -9.80
C GLY A 364 5.36 -22.57 -9.96
N LYS A 365 5.42 -21.28 -10.37
CA LYS A 365 4.23 -20.49 -10.70
C LYS A 365 3.54 -20.99 -11.97
N ILE A 366 4.31 -21.36 -13.02
CA ILE A 366 3.78 -21.93 -14.27
C ILE A 366 3.05 -23.26 -13.99
N VAL A 367 3.67 -24.15 -13.22
CA VAL A 367 3.07 -25.43 -12.80
C VAL A 367 1.81 -25.20 -11.97
N THR A 368 1.82 -24.22 -11.07
CA THR A 368 0.64 -23.83 -10.28
C THR A 368 -0.51 -23.36 -11.18
N ALA A 369 -0.23 -22.50 -12.16
CA ALA A 369 -1.24 -21.99 -13.09
C ALA A 369 -1.88 -23.12 -13.91
N ASP A 370 -1.08 -24.06 -14.42
CA ASP A 370 -1.59 -25.21 -15.16
C ASP A 370 -2.40 -26.17 -14.27
N TYR A 371 -1.93 -26.42 -13.05
CA TYR A 371 -2.66 -27.23 -12.07
C TYR A 371 -4.05 -26.63 -11.77
N CYS A 372 -4.12 -25.33 -11.53
CA CYS A 372 -5.40 -24.62 -11.29
C CYS A 372 -6.34 -24.75 -12.48
N ARG A 373 -5.83 -24.60 -13.71
CA ARG A 373 -6.61 -24.74 -14.94
C ARG A 373 -7.20 -26.16 -15.07
N THR A 374 -6.37 -27.18 -14.91
CA THR A 374 -6.75 -28.58 -15.14
C THR A 374 -7.64 -29.18 -14.05
N HIS A 375 -7.59 -28.62 -12.83
CA HIS A 375 -8.36 -29.07 -11.67
C HIS A 375 -9.53 -28.14 -11.31
N ASN A 376 -9.83 -27.17 -12.17
CA ASN A 376 -10.86 -26.16 -11.92
C ASN A 376 -10.70 -25.50 -10.53
N LEU A 377 -9.45 -25.25 -10.09
CA LEU A 377 -9.16 -24.54 -8.85
C LEU A 377 -9.22 -23.03 -9.12
N PRO A 378 -10.06 -22.24 -8.43
CA PRO A 378 -10.14 -20.80 -8.62
C PRO A 378 -8.76 -20.14 -8.61
N TYR A 379 -8.47 -19.33 -9.64
CA TYR A 379 -7.15 -18.73 -9.89
C TYR A 379 -7.26 -17.25 -10.20
N LEU A 380 -6.46 -16.42 -9.52
CA LEU A 380 -6.22 -15.03 -9.86
C LEU A 380 -4.72 -14.81 -10.10
N GLY A 381 -4.34 -14.52 -11.34
CA GLY A 381 -2.97 -14.16 -11.71
C GLY A 381 -2.83 -12.64 -11.83
N ILE A 382 -1.97 -12.04 -11.01
CA ILE A 382 -1.73 -10.60 -10.97
C ILE A 382 -0.38 -10.29 -11.63
N CYS A 383 -0.34 -9.43 -12.64
CA CYS A 383 0.87 -8.99 -13.36
C CYS A 383 1.70 -10.19 -13.84
N LEU A 384 2.80 -10.54 -13.19
CA LEU A 384 3.55 -11.77 -13.45
C LEU A 384 2.66 -13.03 -13.36
N GLY A 385 1.66 -13.04 -12.49
CA GLY A 385 0.70 -14.16 -12.38
C GLY A 385 -0.11 -14.37 -13.66
N MET A 386 -0.53 -13.33 -14.34
CA MET A 386 -1.12 -13.44 -15.68
C MET A 386 -0.10 -13.97 -16.69
N GLN A 387 1.12 -13.44 -16.68
CA GLN A 387 2.17 -13.82 -17.63
C GLN A 387 2.50 -15.31 -17.54
N VAL A 388 2.67 -15.85 -16.33
CA VAL A 388 2.93 -17.29 -16.14
C VAL A 388 1.72 -18.17 -16.52
N ALA A 389 0.49 -17.67 -16.37
CA ALA A 389 -0.72 -18.35 -16.84
C ALA A 389 -0.75 -18.44 -18.38
N VAL A 390 -0.37 -17.38 -19.09
CA VAL A 390 -0.22 -17.37 -20.57
C VAL A 390 0.87 -18.32 -21.00
N ILE A 391 2.04 -18.32 -20.34
CA ILE A 391 3.14 -19.26 -20.63
C ILE A 391 2.68 -20.71 -20.40
N ALA A 392 2.01 -21.01 -19.29
CA ALA A 392 1.47 -22.34 -19.01
C ALA A 392 0.49 -22.78 -20.09
N PHE A 393 -0.44 -21.90 -20.49
CA PHE A 393 -1.39 -22.20 -21.56
C PHE A 393 -0.69 -22.46 -22.91
N ALA A 394 0.29 -21.63 -23.26
CA ALA A 394 1.08 -21.81 -24.48
C ALA A 394 1.80 -23.16 -24.51
N ARG A 395 2.44 -23.54 -23.40
CA ARG A 395 3.20 -24.82 -23.30
C ARG A 395 2.29 -26.05 -23.33
N TYR A 396 1.24 -26.05 -22.51
CA TYR A 396 0.46 -27.26 -22.23
C TYR A 396 -0.80 -27.40 -23.07
N VAL A 397 -1.29 -26.32 -23.70
CA VAL A 397 -2.51 -26.33 -24.53
C VAL A 397 -2.20 -26.01 -25.99
N ALA A 398 -1.45 -24.94 -26.28
CA ALA A 398 -1.15 -24.53 -27.64
C ALA A 398 0.05 -25.28 -28.27
N GLY A 399 0.74 -26.16 -27.52
CA GLY A 399 1.83 -27.00 -28.02
C GLY A 399 3.17 -26.29 -28.24
N MET A 400 3.35 -25.10 -27.68
CA MET A 400 4.57 -24.29 -27.74
C MET A 400 5.49 -24.64 -26.57
N ALA A 401 6.16 -25.79 -26.63
CA ALA A 401 6.88 -26.38 -25.49
C ALA A 401 7.98 -25.48 -24.87
N ASP A 402 8.57 -24.58 -25.65
CA ASP A 402 9.60 -23.63 -25.25
C ASP A 402 9.02 -22.22 -24.93
N ALA A 403 7.69 -22.07 -24.92
CA ALA A 403 7.06 -20.77 -24.64
C ALA A 403 7.55 -20.17 -23.32
N ASN A 404 7.96 -18.89 -23.36
CA ASN A 404 8.52 -18.20 -22.22
C ASN A 404 8.29 -16.68 -22.29
N SER A 405 8.79 -15.95 -21.32
CA SER A 405 8.95 -14.52 -21.35
C SER A 405 10.36 -14.16 -21.82
N GLY A 406 10.49 -13.10 -22.62
CA GLY A 406 11.78 -12.49 -22.94
C GLY A 406 12.59 -12.04 -21.72
N GLU A 407 11.93 -11.83 -20.56
CA GLU A 407 12.59 -11.56 -19.29
C GLU A 407 13.37 -12.77 -18.74
N PHE A 408 12.83 -13.98 -18.92
CA PHE A 408 13.37 -15.19 -18.28
C PHE A 408 14.24 -16.01 -19.23
N ASP A 409 13.88 -16.02 -20.51
CA ASP A 409 14.58 -16.73 -21.58
C ASP A 409 14.59 -15.90 -22.86
N PRO A 410 15.62 -15.05 -23.04
CA PRO A 410 15.77 -14.22 -24.26
C PRO A 410 15.93 -15.02 -25.54
N ASP A 411 16.33 -16.30 -25.44
CA ASP A 411 16.59 -17.18 -26.60
C ASP A 411 15.38 -18.03 -26.99
N SER A 412 14.29 -18.02 -26.21
CA SER A 412 13.05 -18.73 -26.54
C SER A 412 12.52 -18.32 -27.91
N THR A 413 12.06 -19.30 -28.71
CA THR A 413 11.44 -19.01 -30.03
C THR A 413 9.98 -18.57 -29.90
N HIS A 414 9.32 -18.90 -28.79
CA HIS A 414 7.94 -18.51 -28.51
C HIS A 414 7.90 -17.55 -27.29
N LYS A 415 8.35 -16.30 -27.48
CA LYS A 415 8.25 -15.25 -26.46
C LYS A 415 6.81 -14.74 -26.39
N VAL A 416 5.94 -15.54 -25.76
CA VAL A 416 4.51 -15.19 -25.60
C VAL A 416 4.30 -13.99 -24.67
N ILE A 417 5.33 -13.64 -23.89
CA ILE A 417 5.47 -12.41 -23.09
C ILE A 417 6.77 -11.73 -23.50
N ASP A 418 6.69 -10.45 -23.88
CA ASP A 418 7.86 -9.70 -24.35
C ASP A 418 7.77 -8.23 -23.92
N PHE A 419 8.79 -7.43 -24.26
CA PHE A 419 8.85 -6.01 -23.93
C PHE A 419 7.64 -5.22 -24.49
N LEU A 420 7.23 -4.21 -23.72
CA LEU A 420 6.44 -3.12 -24.28
C LEU A 420 7.18 -2.49 -25.48
N PRO A 421 6.47 -1.99 -26.52
CA PRO A 421 7.10 -1.51 -27.75
C PRO A 421 8.21 -0.47 -27.57
N ASP A 422 8.14 0.35 -26.51
CA ASP A 422 9.09 1.43 -26.21
C ASP A 422 10.11 1.06 -25.11
N GLN A 423 10.24 -0.22 -24.78
CA GLN A 423 11.14 -0.71 -23.72
C GLN A 423 12.29 -1.56 -24.32
N SER A 424 13.43 -1.55 -23.64
CA SER A 424 14.59 -2.39 -23.98
C SER A 424 15.42 -2.67 -22.73
N ASP A 425 16.40 -3.58 -22.82
CA ASP A 425 17.33 -3.89 -21.73
C ASP A 425 18.21 -2.69 -21.32
N ASP A 426 18.45 -1.76 -22.26
CA ASP A 426 19.25 -0.54 -22.02
C ASP A 426 18.45 0.55 -21.29
N THR A 427 17.13 0.36 -21.12
CA THR A 427 16.29 1.32 -20.42
C THR A 427 16.59 1.29 -18.91
N ALA A 428 16.79 2.46 -18.27
CA ALA A 428 17.02 2.55 -16.85
C ALA A 428 15.94 1.80 -16.04
N LYS A 429 16.34 1.11 -14.96
CA LYS A 429 15.40 0.23 -14.22
C LYS A 429 14.39 0.97 -13.36
N GLY A 430 14.70 2.21 -12.92
CA GLY A 430 13.81 3.01 -12.07
C GLY A 430 12.94 3.98 -12.88
N GLY A 431 11.64 4.04 -12.61
CA GLY A 431 10.72 5.01 -13.18
C GLY A 431 10.42 4.87 -14.68
N THR A 432 10.75 3.72 -15.30
CA THR A 432 10.61 3.49 -16.74
C THR A 432 9.57 2.42 -17.10
N LEU A 433 8.90 1.88 -16.11
CA LEU A 433 7.83 0.90 -16.27
C LEU A 433 6.55 1.59 -16.78
N ARG A 434 5.58 0.79 -17.25
CA ARG A 434 4.20 1.26 -17.39
C ARG A 434 3.62 1.38 -15.98
N LEU A 435 3.49 2.61 -15.49
CA LEU A 435 3.17 2.95 -14.10
C LEU A 435 1.88 3.76 -13.98
N GLY A 436 1.06 3.42 -12.97
CA GLY A 436 -0.16 4.15 -12.65
C GLY A 436 -1.40 3.64 -13.37
N ALA A 437 -2.46 4.42 -13.33
CA ALA A 437 -3.76 4.02 -13.85
C ALA A 437 -3.85 4.17 -15.37
N TYR A 438 -4.28 3.08 -16.01
CA TYR A 438 -4.59 3.05 -17.43
C TYR A 438 -5.99 2.50 -17.68
N PRO A 439 -6.68 2.99 -18.72
CA PRO A 439 -7.99 2.49 -19.07
C PRO A 439 -7.89 1.09 -19.72
N CYS A 440 -8.86 0.22 -19.38
CA CYS A 440 -9.02 -1.08 -20.01
C CYS A 440 -10.50 -1.26 -20.40
N LYS A 441 -10.71 -1.80 -21.61
CA LYS A 441 -12.02 -2.21 -22.12
C LYS A 441 -12.21 -3.71 -21.94
N ILE A 442 -13.22 -4.06 -21.17
CA ILE A 442 -13.63 -5.45 -20.93
C ILE A 442 -14.49 -5.93 -22.11
N ILE A 443 -14.25 -7.17 -22.54
CA ILE A 443 -15.01 -7.80 -23.62
C ILE A 443 -16.34 -8.35 -23.06
N PRO A 444 -17.48 -8.08 -23.72
CA PRO A 444 -18.78 -8.57 -23.32
C PRO A 444 -18.87 -10.10 -23.25
N GLY A 445 -19.62 -10.63 -22.27
CA GLY A 445 -19.85 -12.06 -22.09
C GLY A 445 -18.79 -12.79 -21.27
N THR A 446 -17.71 -12.12 -20.89
CA THR A 446 -16.59 -12.67 -20.14
C THR A 446 -16.82 -12.76 -18.64
N GLN A 447 -15.97 -13.53 -17.92
CA GLN A 447 -15.96 -13.53 -16.45
C GLN A 447 -15.63 -12.13 -15.92
N MET A 448 -14.73 -11.43 -16.59
CA MET A 448 -14.37 -10.05 -16.26
C MET A 448 -15.57 -9.13 -16.24
N GLN A 449 -16.45 -9.20 -17.26
CA GLN A 449 -17.69 -8.40 -17.27
C GLN A 449 -18.62 -8.78 -16.10
N ARG A 450 -18.75 -10.07 -15.79
CA ARG A 450 -19.61 -10.51 -14.67
C ARG A 450 -19.14 -9.97 -13.33
N VAL A 451 -17.81 -9.94 -13.13
CA VAL A 451 -17.20 -9.52 -11.87
C VAL A 451 -17.20 -8.00 -11.70
N TYR A 452 -16.84 -7.25 -12.74
CA TYR A 452 -16.81 -5.78 -12.67
C TYR A 452 -18.17 -5.11 -12.84
N GLY A 453 -19.10 -5.74 -13.56
CA GLY A 453 -20.41 -5.17 -13.86
C GLY A 453 -20.37 -3.98 -14.83
N THR A 454 -19.22 -3.66 -15.42
CA THR A 454 -19.01 -2.58 -16.40
C THR A 454 -18.03 -3.02 -17.48
N LEU A 455 -18.03 -2.32 -18.60
CA LEU A 455 -17.09 -2.59 -19.72
C LEU A 455 -15.88 -1.66 -19.73
N ASP A 456 -15.97 -0.52 -19.10
CA ASP A 456 -14.87 0.44 -19.02
C ASP A 456 -14.35 0.51 -17.58
N ILE A 457 -13.08 0.18 -17.41
CA ILE A 457 -12.37 0.22 -16.13
C ILE A 457 -11.06 0.98 -16.27
N SER A 458 -10.49 1.35 -15.16
CA SER A 458 -9.14 1.93 -15.08
C SER A 458 -8.42 1.31 -13.91
N GLU A 459 -7.23 0.74 -14.14
CA GLU A 459 -6.48 -0.01 -13.13
C GLU A 459 -5.01 0.39 -13.11
N ARG A 460 -4.33 0.19 -11.97
CA ARG A 460 -2.93 0.60 -11.78
C ARG A 460 -1.98 -0.48 -12.27
N HIS A 461 -0.98 -0.06 -13.02
CA HIS A 461 0.06 -0.91 -13.62
C HIS A 461 1.42 -0.70 -12.99
N ARG A 462 2.24 -1.77 -13.03
CA ARG A 462 3.66 -1.75 -12.67
C ARG A 462 4.38 -2.87 -13.42
N HIS A 463 4.61 -2.73 -14.73
CA HIS A 463 5.25 -3.77 -15.53
C HIS A 463 6.02 -3.20 -16.71
N ARG A 464 6.95 -4.01 -17.25
CA ARG A 464 7.77 -3.72 -18.43
C ARG A 464 7.46 -4.69 -19.56
N TYR A 465 7.10 -5.93 -19.21
CA TYR A 465 6.77 -7.00 -20.13
C TYR A 465 5.26 -7.16 -20.19
N GLU A 466 4.77 -7.59 -21.37
CA GLU A 466 3.35 -7.78 -21.62
C GLU A 466 3.09 -8.95 -22.58
N PHE A 467 1.83 -9.28 -22.78
CA PHE A 467 1.39 -10.29 -23.75
C PHE A 467 1.83 -9.92 -25.18
N SER A 468 2.54 -10.84 -25.86
CA SER A 468 3.02 -10.64 -27.24
C SER A 468 1.90 -10.86 -28.24
N ASN A 469 1.55 -9.81 -29.01
CA ASN A 469 0.52 -9.89 -30.04
C ASN A 469 0.88 -10.83 -31.20
N GLU A 470 2.16 -11.19 -31.37
CA GLU A 470 2.60 -12.18 -32.37
C GLU A 470 1.92 -13.53 -32.16
N PHE A 471 1.67 -13.93 -30.92
CA PHE A 471 1.07 -15.20 -30.55
C PHE A 471 -0.43 -15.11 -30.26
N ARG A 472 -1.03 -13.92 -30.37
CA ARG A 472 -2.43 -13.64 -30.00
C ARG A 472 -3.41 -14.58 -30.71
N ASP A 473 -3.33 -14.68 -32.02
CA ASP A 473 -4.24 -15.47 -32.83
C ASP A 473 -4.08 -16.97 -32.54
N ALA A 474 -2.85 -17.44 -32.39
CA ALA A 474 -2.55 -18.85 -32.09
C ALA A 474 -3.08 -19.27 -30.71
N LEU A 475 -2.86 -18.44 -29.69
CA LEU A 475 -3.34 -18.71 -28.33
C LEU A 475 -4.87 -18.62 -28.23
N THR A 476 -5.49 -17.66 -28.92
CA THR A 476 -6.96 -17.54 -28.98
C THR A 476 -7.58 -18.73 -29.72
N ALA A 477 -6.99 -19.16 -30.83
CA ALA A 477 -7.44 -20.37 -31.55
C ALA A 477 -7.32 -21.65 -30.73
N ALA A 478 -6.35 -21.70 -29.80
CA ALA A 478 -6.19 -22.81 -28.86
C ALA A 478 -7.18 -22.75 -27.66
N GLY A 479 -7.96 -21.65 -27.51
CA GLY A 479 -8.99 -21.49 -26.50
C GLY A 479 -8.67 -20.53 -25.35
N LEU A 480 -7.58 -19.74 -25.43
CA LEU A 480 -7.34 -18.66 -24.47
C LEU A 480 -8.30 -17.50 -24.77
N THR A 481 -9.08 -17.08 -23.80
CA THR A 481 -10.00 -15.95 -23.94
C THR A 481 -9.31 -14.66 -23.51
N ILE A 482 -9.18 -13.70 -24.46
CA ILE A 482 -8.80 -12.32 -24.13
C ILE A 482 -10.06 -11.63 -23.63
N SER A 483 -10.08 -11.23 -22.37
CA SER A 483 -11.26 -10.66 -21.73
C SER A 483 -11.19 -9.15 -21.49
N GLY A 484 -10.03 -8.52 -21.77
CA GLY A 484 -9.87 -7.07 -21.71
C GLY A 484 -8.62 -6.60 -22.45
N THR A 485 -8.72 -5.40 -23.02
CA THR A 485 -7.63 -4.78 -23.78
C THR A 485 -7.52 -3.29 -23.48
N SER A 486 -6.41 -2.65 -23.87
CA SER A 486 -6.34 -1.20 -23.99
C SER A 486 -7.44 -0.67 -24.92
N PRO A 487 -7.84 0.62 -24.83
CA PRO A 487 -8.94 1.19 -25.64
C PRO A 487 -8.77 1.06 -27.14
N ASP A 488 -7.53 1.02 -27.63
CA ASP A 488 -7.17 0.81 -29.04
C ASP A 488 -7.13 -0.67 -29.44
N GLY A 489 -7.33 -1.59 -28.47
CA GLY A 489 -7.32 -3.04 -28.67
C GLY A 489 -5.92 -3.65 -28.81
N HIS A 490 -4.85 -2.86 -28.69
CA HIS A 490 -3.49 -3.31 -28.95
C HIS A 490 -2.90 -4.11 -27.78
N ILE A 491 -2.97 -3.59 -26.55
CA ILE A 491 -2.41 -4.24 -25.36
C ILE A 491 -3.45 -5.18 -24.75
N VAL A 492 -3.07 -6.44 -24.51
CA VAL A 492 -3.89 -7.41 -23.79
C VAL A 492 -3.72 -7.18 -22.28
N GLU A 493 -4.80 -6.75 -21.66
CA GLU A 493 -4.82 -6.40 -20.22
C GLU A 493 -5.28 -7.56 -19.35
N THR A 494 -6.16 -8.41 -19.87
CA THR A 494 -6.73 -9.51 -19.10
C THR A 494 -6.98 -10.73 -19.98
N VAL A 495 -6.78 -11.92 -19.37
CA VAL A 495 -7.06 -13.22 -20.00
C VAL A 495 -7.89 -14.07 -19.06
N GLU A 496 -8.69 -14.98 -19.60
CA GLU A 496 -9.44 -15.96 -18.83
C GLU A 496 -9.53 -17.30 -19.56
N ILE A 497 -9.87 -18.36 -18.84
CA ILE A 497 -10.09 -19.68 -19.42
C ILE A 497 -11.57 -20.03 -19.26
N GLU A 498 -12.25 -20.23 -20.38
CA GLU A 498 -13.63 -20.64 -20.42
C GLU A 498 -13.78 -22.07 -19.84
N GLY A 499 -14.86 -22.29 -19.11
CA GLY A 499 -15.13 -23.60 -18.47
C GLY A 499 -14.59 -23.74 -17.05
N ASN A 500 -13.67 -22.90 -16.61
CA ASN A 500 -13.29 -22.81 -15.20
C ASN A 500 -14.24 -21.88 -14.43
N ASP A 501 -14.55 -22.23 -13.18
CA ASP A 501 -15.46 -21.43 -12.32
C ASP A 501 -14.93 -20.01 -12.11
N PHE A 502 -13.63 -19.89 -11.89
CA PHE A 502 -12.91 -18.62 -11.84
C PHE A 502 -11.44 -18.84 -12.23
N TYR A 503 -11.06 -18.42 -13.41
CA TYR A 503 -9.66 -18.42 -13.85
C TYR A 503 -9.37 -17.14 -14.63
N VAL A 504 -8.77 -16.17 -13.95
CA VAL A 504 -8.54 -14.83 -14.48
C VAL A 504 -7.08 -14.43 -14.26
N GLY A 505 -6.44 -13.94 -15.32
CA GLY A 505 -5.15 -13.26 -15.28
C GLY A 505 -5.30 -11.79 -15.66
N VAL A 506 -4.67 -10.89 -14.91
CA VAL A 506 -4.69 -9.44 -15.17
C VAL A 506 -3.27 -8.87 -15.16
N GLN A 507 -2.96 -7.98 -16.11
CA GLN A 507 -1.62 -7.37 -16.21
C GLN A 507 -1.41 -6.25 -15.19
N TYR A 508 -2.48 -5.65 -14.72
CA TYR A 508 -2.49 -4.61 -13.71
C TYR A 508 -2.53 -5.18 -12.27
N HIS A 509 -2.52 -4.29 -11.27
CA HIS A 509 -2.48 -4.57 -9.85
C HIS A 509 -3.78 -4.17 -9.15
N PRO A 510 -4.82 -5.04 -9.15
CA PRO A 510 -6.12 -4.73 -8.56
C PRO A 510 -6.08 -4.54 -7.04
N GLU A 511 -5.07 -5.11 -6.36
CA GLU A 511 -4.87 -5.01 -4.93
C GLU A 511 -4.73 -3.56 -4.45
N PHE A 512 -4.14 -2.66 -5.26
CA PHE A 512 -3.95 -1.26 -4.90
C PHE A 512 -5.26 -0.47 -4.82
N LYS A 513 -6.32 -0.95 -5.46
CA LYS A 513 -7.63 -0.27 -5.46
C LYS A 513 -8.64 -0.89 -4.49
N SER A 514 -8.28 -1.95 -3.79
CA SER A 514 -9.16 -2.58 -2.79
C SER A 514 -9.23 -1.74 -1.50
N ARG A 515 -10.42 -1.60 -0.96
CA ARG A 515 -10.72 -0.90 0.31
C ARG A 515 -11.54 -1.81 1.23
N PRO A 516 -11.45 -1.68 2.56
CA PRO A 516 -12.19 -2.54 3.47
C PRO A 516 -13.71 -2.40 3.35
N ASN A 517 -14.18 -1.20 3.03
CA ASN A 517 -15.59 -0.89 2.79
C ASN A 517 -16.01 -1.02 1.31
N LYS A 518 -15.05 -1.13 0.38
CA LYS A 518 -15.26 -1.28 -1.06
C LYS A 518 -14.23 -2.26 -1.64
N PRO A 519 -14.36 -3.57 -1.37
CA PRO A 519 -13.45 -4.60 -1.86
C PRO A 519 -13.40 -4.61 -3.39
N HIS A 520 -12.22 -4.90 -3.92
CA HIS A 520 -12.03 -4.94 -5.38
C HIS A 520 -12.77 -6.14 -5.99
N PRO A 521 -13.46 -5.97 -7.14
CA PRO A 521 -14.30 -6.99 -7.77
C PRO A 521 -13.61 -8.34 -8.03
N LEU A 522 -12.36 -8.34 -8.47
CA LEU A 522 -11.60 -9.57 -8.76
C LEU A 522 -11.36 -10.42 -7.50
N PHE A 523 -11.05 -9.79 -6.37
CA PHE A 523 -10.89 -10.51 -5.11
C PHE A 523 -12.23 -11.00 -4.58
N LEU A 524 -13.32 -10.24 -4.78
CA LEU A 524 -14.68 -10.71 -4.48
C LEU A 524 -15.00 -11.95 -5.29
N GLY A 525 -14.76 -11.95 -6.60
CA GLY A 525 -15.02 -13.09 -7.49
C GLY A 525 -14.19 -14.33 -7.12
N LEU A 526 -12.91 -14.16 -6.81
CA LEU A 526 -12.04 -15.25 -6.38
C LEU A 526 -12.55 -15.89 -5.07
N VAL A 527 -12.81 -15.08 -4.06
CA VAL A 527 -13.27 -15.58 -2.75
C VAL A 527 -14.66 -16.20 -2.84
N GLU A 528 -15.56 -15.64 -3.66
CA GLU A 528 -16.86 -16.25 -3.93
C GLU A 528 -16.74 -17.64 -4.55
N ALA A 529 -15.90 -17.79 -5.58
CA ALA A 529 -15.66 -19.08 -6.24
C ALA A 529 -14.99 -20.09 -5.28
N ALA A 530 -14.03 -19.65 -4.48
CA ALA A 530 -13.37 -20.48 -3.47
C ALA A 530 -14.34 -20.97 -2.39
N LEU A 531 -15.24 -20.11 -1.92
CA LEU A 531 -16.27 -20.47 -0.94
C LEU A 531 -17.30 -21.47 -1.47
N LYS A 532 -17.56 -21.50 -2.77
CA LYS A 532 -18.43 -22.50 -3.41
C LYS A 532 -17.75 -23.87 -3.52
N LYS A 533 -16.42 -23.90 -3.66
CA LYS A 533 -15.64 -25.12 -3.79
C LYS A 533 -15.32 -25.77 -2.44
N GLY A 534 -15.20 -25.00 -1.38
CA GLY A 534 -14.90 -25.48 -0.02
C GLY A 534 -16.14 -25.93 0.78
N CYS A 535 -17.33 -25.97 0.15
CA CYS A 535 -18.58 -26.45 0.75
C CYS A 535 -18.83 -27.90 0.46
#